data_2aadf81b3caec6f9bebf35629a69a97f
#
_entry.id   2aadf81b3caec6f9bebf35629a69a97f
#
_cell.length_a   1.000
_cell.length_b   1.000
_cell.length_c   1.000
_cell.angle_alpha   90.00
_cell.angle_beta   90.00
_cell.angle_gamma   90.00
#
_symmetry.space_group_name_H-M   'P 1'
#
loop_
_entity.id
_entity.type
_entity.pdbx_description
1 polymer ?
#
loop_
_entity_poly.entity_id
_entity_poly.type
_entity_poly.pdbx_seq_one_letter_code
_entity_poly.pdbx_strand_id
1 'polypeptide(L)'
;MTTNEKYMRTDMKQKDGVPTTQDVLTHHLNCIGDIAGTMADYTDESRFFTPDGLLRGSEAIRRFFVRLFEEFAKPGMSFEMLRQEVDGDTAYIVWKAETADNRFELGSDTFIVRNGKIVTQTFAGKISPKQLLPHAKEQI
;
A
#
# COMPACT_ATOMS: atom_id res chain seq x y z
N MET A 1 14.88 9.12 -29.38
CA MET A 1 14.58 8.99 -29.07
C MET A 1 13.82 9.15 -28.96
N THR A 2 13.42 9.16 -28.94
CA THR A 2 12.86 9.31 -28.64
C THR A 2 12.07 8.79 -28.16
N THR A 3 11.88 8.18 -28.12
CA THR A 3 11.33 7.49 -27.60
C THR A 3 10.87 7.71 -26.83
N ASN A 4 10.89 8.08 -26.92
CA ASN A 4 10.81 8.22 -26.06
C ASN A 4 10.98 9.30 -25.33
N GLU A 5 10.47 10.47 -25.65
CA GLU A 5 10.57 11.69 -25.01
C GLU A 5 10.05 11.70 -23.68
N LYS A 6 8.90 11.15 -23.45
CA LYS A 6 8.36 11.07 -22.13
C LYS A 6 9.19 10.16 -21.28
N TYR A 7 9.77 9.19 -21.84
CA TYR A 7 10.66 8.36 -21.08
C TYR A 7 11.90 9.12 -20.69
N MET A 8 12.31 10.05 -21.55
CA MET A 8 13.45 10.84 -21.25
C MET A 8 13.21 11.75 -20.09
N ARG A 9 12.00 12.28 -19.96
CA ARG A 9 11.70 13.11 -18.81
C ARG A 9 11.76 12.31 -17.53
N THR A 10 11.30 11.09 -17.58
CA THR A 10 11.38 10.22 -16.42
C THR A 10 12.81 9.96 -16.04
N ASP A 11 13.64 9.71 -17.05
CA ASP A 11 15.04 9.48 -16.80
C ASP A 11 15.71 10.69 -16.19
N MET A 12 15.33 11.87 -16.62
CA MET A 12 15.91 13.07 -16.07
C MET A 12 15.59 13.24 -14.60
N LYS A 13 14.38 12.88 -14.20
CA LYS A 13 14.07 12.94 -12.79
C LYS A 13 14.89 11.95 -12.00
N GLN A 14 15.14 10.80 -12.57
CA GLN A 14 15.89 9.78 -11.87
C GLN A 14 17.38 10.04 -11.83
N LYS A 15 17.87 10.87 -12.74
CA LYS A 15 19.29 11.10 -12.74
C LYS A 15 19.76 11.82 -11.49
N ASP A 16 18.87 12.38 -10.71
CA ASP A 16 19.22 12.95 -9.42
C ASP A 16 19.35 11.88 -8.36
N GLY A 17 19.07 10.62 -8.70
CA GLY A 17 19.16 9.55 -7.74
C GLY A 17 17.95 9.44 -6.83
N VAL A 18 16.91 10.23 -7.08
CA VAL A 18 15.72 10.23 -6.25
C VAL A 18 14.62 9.47 -6.98
N PRO A 19 14.07 8.44 -6.36
CA PRO A 19 12.98 7.70 -6.99
C PRO A 19 11.78 8.61 -7.26
N THR A 20 11.10 8.37 -8.37
CA THR A 20 9.88 9.10 -8.70
C THR A 20 8.72 8.53 -7.91
N THR A 21 7.58 9.21 -7.97
CA THR A 21 6.36 8.69 -7.34
C THR A 21 6.03 7.29 -7.87
N GLN A 22 6.14 7.09 -9.19
CA GLN A 22 5.87 5.79 -9.76
C GLN A 22 6.86 4.74 -9.26
N ASP A 23 8.14 5.11 -9.12
CA ASP A 23 9.14 4.18 -8.63
C ASP A 23 8.81 3.73 -7.22
N VAL A 24 8.40 4.66 -6.37
CA VAL A 24 8.09 4.36 -4.98
C VAL A 24 6.84 3.47 -4.92
N LEU A 25 5.82 3.78 -5.72
CA LEU A 25 4.62 2.96 -5.74
C LEU A 25 4.94 1.54 -6.19
N THR A 26 5.72 1.41 -7.26
CA THR A 26 6.10 0.09 -7.77
C THR A 26 6.87 -0.69 -6.70
N HIS A 27 7.80 -0.03 -6.04
CA HIS A 27 8.57 -0.67 -4.97
C HIS A 27 7.66 -1.11 -3.83
N HIS A 28 6.74 -0.24 -3.42
CA HIS A 28 5.82 -0.53 -2.33
C HIS A 28 4.98 -1.77 -2.65
N LEU A 29 4.44 -1.83 -3.86
CA LEU A 29 3.61 -2.96 -4.26
C LEU A 29 4.40 -4.25 -4.37
N ASN A 30 5.68 -4.16 -4.75
CA ASN A 30 6.53 -5.34 -4.84
C ASN A 30 7.03 -5.82 -3.49
N CYS A 31 6.85 -5.03 -2.45
CA CYS A 31 7.33 -5.37 -1.12
C CYS A 31 6.24 -5.89 -0.20
N ILE A 32 5.06 -6.22 -0.74
CA ILE A 32 4.00 -6.81 0.09
C ILE A 32 4.53 -8.11 0.69
N GLY A 33 4.50 -8.19 2.01
CA GLY A 33 5.04 -9.34 2.72
C GLY A 33 6.47 -9.18 3.19
N ASP A 34 7.15 -8.12 2.75
CA ASP A 34 8.55 -7.85 3.10
C ASP A 34 8.58 -6.59 3.95
N ILE A 35 8.70 -6.75 5.27
CA ILE A 35 8.66 -5.62 6.19
C ILE A 35 9.83 -4.68 5.96
N ALA A 36 11.05 -5.21 5.84
CA ALA A 36 12.22 -4.35 5.68
C ALA A 36 12.10 -3.53 4.39
N GLY A 37 11.68 -4.18 3.30
CA GLY A 37 11.51 -3.48 2.03
C GLY A 37 10.43 -2.43 2.10
N THR A 38 9.30 -2.76 2.72
CA THR A 38 8.19 -1.81 2.88
C THR A 38 8.64 -0.60 3.68
N MET A 39 9.30 -0.82 4.80
CA MET A 39 9.68 0.29 5.69
C MET A 39 10.75 1.19 5.10
N ALA A 40 11.47 0.72 4.10
CA ALA A 40 12.44 1.58 3.41
C ALA A 40 11.76 2.76 2.71
N ASP A 41 10.46 2.68 2.46
CA ASP A 41 9.72 3.75 1.81
C ASP A 41 9.24 4.84 2.76
N TYR A 42 9.40 4.67 4.06
CA TYR A 42 8.85 5.60 5.05
C TYR A 42 9.97 6.25 5.87
N THR A 43 9.61 7.34 6.57
CA THR A 43 10.52 8.01 7.49
C THR A 43 9.80 8.19 8.82
N ASP A 44 10.54 8.69 9.81
CA ASP A 44 9.94 8.95 11.12
C ASP A 44 8.91 10.07 11.07
N GLU A 45 8.85 10.82 9.97
CA GLU A 45 7.89 11.89 9.83
C GLU A 45 6.70 11.50 8.96
N SER A 46 6.68 10.28 8.45
CA SER A 46 5.56 9.79 7.66
C SER A 46 4.29 9.71 8.48
N ARG A 47 3.16 9.94 7.82
CA ARG A 47 1.85 9.84 8.45
C ARG A 47 0.99 8.90 7.63
N PHE A 48 0.28 8.03 8.31
CA PHE A 48 -0.58 7.06 7.65
C PHE A 48 -1.96 7.15 8.31
N PHE A 49 -2.93 7.66 7.57
CA PHE A 49 -4.30 7.83 8.05
C PHE A 49 -5.08 6.57 7.72
N THR A 50 -5.68 5.96 8.73
CA THR A 50 -6.49 4.75 8.55
C THR A 50 -7.86 4.98 9.17
N PRO A 51 -8.84 4.12 8.88
CA PRO A 51 -10.15 4.26 9.53
C PRO A 51 -10.08 4.18 11.05
N ASP A 52 -9.03 3.57 11.60
CA ASP A 52 -8.87 3.44 13.04
C ASP A 52 -8.04 4.56 13.65
N GLY A 53 -7.53 5.46 12.82
CA GLY A 53 -6.79 6.59 13.33
C GLY A 53 -5.51 6.85 12.59
N LEU A 54 -4.79 7.85 13.05
CA LEU A 54 -3.55 8.31 12.42
C LEU A 54 -2.35 7.61 13.06
N LEU A 55 -1.52 7.03 12.21
CA LEU A 55 -0.25 6.44 12.63
C LEU A 55 0.86 7.41 12.25
N ARG A 56 1.66 7.82 13.23
CA ARG A 56 2.75 8.75 13.01
C ARG A 56 4.07 8.05 13.19
N GLY A 57 4.94 8.19 12.18
CA GLY A 57 6.30 7.73 12.28
C GLY A 57 6.47 6.27 11.90
N SER A 58 7.71 5.91 11.61
CA SER A 58 8.01 4.59 11.08
C SER A 58 7.65 3.47 12.04
N GLU A 59 7.81 3.69 13.35
CA GLU A 59 7.53 2.61 14.29
C GLU A 59 6.05 2.21 14.28
N ALA A 60 5.15 3.20 14.35
CA ALA A 60 3.71 2.92 14.34
C ALA A 60 3.28 2.31 13.01
N ILE A 61 3.83 2.82 11.92
CA ILE A 61 3.51 2.31 10.59
C ILE A 61 4.02 0.87 10.44
N ARG A 62 5.20 0.60 10.98
CA ARG A 62 5.76 -0.75 10.93
C ARG A 62 4.84 -1.75 11.64
N ARG A 63 4.35 -1.39 12.81
CA ARG A 63 3.45 -2.29 13.54
C ARG A 63 2.19 -2.61 12.74
N PHE A 64 1.69 -1.63 12.01
CA PHE A 64 0.52 -1.85 11.15
C PHE A 64 0.84 -2.90 10.08
N PHE A 65 1.96 -2.73 9.38
CA PHE A 65 2.30 -3.65 8.29
C PHE A 65 2.67 -5.03 8.80
N VAL A 66 3.27 -5.12 9.98
CA VAL A 66 3.58 -6.44 10.55
C VAL A 66 2.28 -7.24 10.70
N ARG A 67 1.24 -6.62 11.26
CA ARG A 67 -0.03 -7.33 11.44
C ARG A 67 -0.70 -7.64 10.11
N LEU A 68 -0.65 -6.69 9.18
CA LEU A 68 -1.27 -6.92 7.88
C LEU A 68 -0.58 -8.06 7.14
N PHE A 69 0.74 -8.07 7.16
CA PHE A 69 1.48 -9.09 6.44
C PHE A 69 1.36 -10.46 7.10
N GLU A 70 1.16 -10.52 8.40
CA GLU A 70 0.87 -11.79 9.06
C GLU A 70 -0.43 -12.37 8.54
N GLU A 71 -1.44 -11.52 8.35
CA GLU A 71 -2.70 -11.99 7.78
C GLU A 71 -2.51 -12.41 6.33
N PHE A 72 -1.78 -11.62 5.55
CA PHE A 72 -1.57 -11.92 4.15
C PHE A 72 -0.75 -13.20 3.94
N ALA A 73 0.05 -13.60 4.91
CA ALA A 73 0.89 -14.77 4.78
C ALA A 73 0.12 -16.08 4.95
N LYS A 74 -1.10 -16.03 5.49
CA LYS A 74 -1.90 -17.23 5.66
C LYS A 74 -2.38 -17.73 4.30
N PRO A 75 -2.58 -19.05 4.15
CA PRO A 75 -3.06 -19.60 2.88
C PRO A 75 -4.39 -19.00 2.47
N GLY A 76 -4.57 -18.81 1.17
CA GLY A 76 -5.83 -18.28 0.66
C GLY A 76 -5.78 -16.82 0.28
N MET A 77 -4.61 -16.21 0.33
CA MET A 77 -4.47 -14.80 -0.04
C MET A 77 -4.62 -14.63 -1.55
N SER A 78 -5.43 -13.65 -1.96
CA SER A 78 -5.47 -13.19 -3.35
C SER A 78 -5.57 -11.68 -3.34
N PHE A 79 -5.08 -11.06 -4.39
CA PHE A 79 -5.03 -9.60 -4.49
C PHE A 79 -5.28 -9.21 -5.95
N GLU A 80 -6.14 -8.23 -6.13
CA GLU A 80 -6.43 -7.74 -7.48
C GLU A 80 -6.37 -6.21 -7.47
N MET A 81 -5.53 -5.65 -8.33
CA MET A 81 -5.45 -4.20 -8.52
C MET A 81 -6.54 -3.77 -9.48
N LEU A 82 -7.44 -2.91 -9.04
CA LEU A 82 -8.55 -2.44 -9.87
C LEU A 82 -8.22 -1.14 -10.56
N ARG A 83 -7.42 -0.28 -9.92
CA ARG A 83 -7.08 1.02 -10.49
C ARG A 83 -5.77 1.49 -9.91
N GLN A 84 -4.95 2.09 -10.76
CA GLN A 84 -3.68 2.63 -10.32
C GLN A 84 -3.41 3.89 -11.14
N GLU A 85 -3.21 5.02 -10.44
CA GLU A 85 -2.96 6.29 -11.10
C GLU A 85 -1.89 7.05 -10.36
N VAL A 86 -1.05 7.75 -11.11
CA VAL A 86 0.01 8.58 -10.56
C VAL A 86 -0.04 9.93 -11.26
N ASP A 87 -0.03 10.99 -10.47
CA ASP A 87 -0.01 12.34 -11.00
C ASP A 87 0.86 13.19 -10.07
N GLY A 88 2.00 13.65 -10.58
CA GLY A 88 2.92 14.44 -9.78
C GLY A 88 3.45 13.66 -8.59
N ASP A 89 3.24 14.19 -7.41
CA ASP A 89 3.71 13.55 -6.18
C ASP A 89 2.66 12.63 -5.56
N THR A 90 1.55 12.40 -6.24
CA THR A 90 0.43 11.66 -5.68
C THR A 90 0.19 10.37 -6.46
N ALA A 91 0.02 9.27 -5.74
CA ALA A 91 -0.36 7.98 -6.30
C ALA A 91 -1.65 7.53 -5.64
N TYR A 92 -2.49 6.85 -6.41
CA TYR A 92 -3.80 6.41 -5.94
C TYR A 92 -4.04 5.00 -6.46
N ILE A 93 -4.45 4.10 -5.57
CA ILE A 93 -4.78 2.75 -5.98
C ILE A 93 -6.12 2.34 -5.40
N VAL A 94 -6.82 1.50 -6.14
CA VAL A 94 -8.04 0.85 -5.70
C VAL A 94 -7.84 -0.63 -5.95
N TRP A 95 -8.15 -1.44 -4.96
CA TRP A 95 -7.84 -2.86 -5.03
C TRP A 95 -8.88 -3.66 -4.23
N LYS A 96 -8.86 -4.97 -4.41
CA LYS A 96 -9.61 -5.87 -3.56
C LYS A 96 -8.74 -7.08 -3.27
N ALA A 97 -9.07 -7.78 -2.21
CA ALA A 97 -8.26 -8.91 -1.78
C ALA A 97 -9.08 -9.85 -0.92
N GLU A 98 -8.59 -11.08 -0.79
CA GLU A 98 -9.11 -12.02 0.18
C GLU A 98 -7.95 -12.60 0.93
N THR A 99 -8.18 -12.82 2.22
CA THR A 99 -7.21 -13.51 3.07
C THR A 99 -7.93 -14.70 3.69
N ALA A 100 -7.21 -15.47 4.48
CA ALA A 100 -7.85 -16.60 5.18
C ALA A 100 -9.02 -16.11 6.04
N ASP A 101 -8.89 -14.92 6.63
CA ASP A 101 -9.82 -14.47 7.65
C ASP A 101 -10.84 -13.43 7.15
N ASN A 102 -10.52 -12.71 6.09
CA ASN A 102 -11.30 -11.54 5.71
C ASN A 102 -11.44 -11.43 4.20
N ARG A 103 -12.49 -10.71 3.81
CA ARG A 103 -12.67 -10.29 2.44
C ARG A 103 -12.53 -8.77 2.43
N PHE A 104 -11.51 -8.28 1.72
CA PHE A 104 -11.34 -6.85 1.50
C PHE A 104 -12.12 -6.54 0.24
N GLU A 105 -13.39 -6.18 0.41
CA GLU A 105 -14.29 -6.00 -0.72
C GLU A 105 -13.88 -4.84 -1.58
N LEU A 106 -13.30 -3.82 -0.96
CA LEU A 106 -12.74 -2.69 -1.70
C LEU A 106 -11.79 -1.99 -0.76
N GLY A 107 -10.61 -1.69 -1.26
CA GLY A 107 -9.64 -0.88 -0.53
C GLY A 107 -9.13 0.22 -1.41
N SER A 108 -8.79 1.36 -0.84
CA SER A 108 -8.14 2.42 -1.58
C SER A 108 -7.05 3.03 -0.71
N ASP A 109 -5.95 3.37 -1.37
CA ASP A 109 -4.84 4.06 -0.72
C ASP A 109 -4.45 5.25 -1.57
N THR A 110 -4.09 6.33 -0.92
CA THR A 110 -3.48 7.48 -1.57
C THR A 110 -2.11 7.67 -0.93
N PHE A 111 -1.11 7.94 -1.77
CA PHE A 111 0.25 8.14 -1.32
C PHE A 111 0.73 9.52 -1.79
N ILE A 112 1.34 10.27 -0.90
CA ILE A 112 2.07 11.48 -1.27
C ILE A 112 3.54 11.16 -1.10
N VAL A 113 4.30 11.33 -2.19
CA VAL A 113 5.71 10.95 -2.24
C VAL A 113 6.56 12.19 -2.39
N ARG A 114 7.58 12.32 -1.56
CA ARG A 114 8.54 13.41 -1.66
C ARG A 114 9.91 12.89 -1.36
N ASN A 115 10.87 13.28 -2.19
CA ASN A 115 12.26 12.87 -2.03
C ASN A 115 12.38 11.35 -1.94
N GLY A 116 11.57 10.64 -2.73
CA GLY A 116 11.64 9.19 -2.79
C GLY A 116 11.04 8.47 -1.62
N LYS A 117 10.27 9.17 -0.76
CA LYS A 117 9.66 8.55 0.41
C LYS A 117 8.17 8.85 0.47
N ILE A 118 7.43 7.95 1.06
CA ILE A 118 6.00 8.15 1.30
C ILE A 118 5.89 9.03 2.54
N VAL A 119 5.50 10.28 2.37
CA VAL A 119 5.35 11.19 3.49
C VAL A 119 3.95 11.17 4.07
N THR A 120 2.97 10.82 3.25
CA THR A 120 1.59 10.68 3.71
C THR A 120 0.95 9.52 2.95
N GLN A 121 0.23 8.70 3.67
CA GLN A 121 -0.56 7.65 3.05
C GLN A 121 -1.93 7.65 3.71
N THR A 122 -2.97 7.32 2.95
CA THR A 122 -4.29 7.08 3.51
C THR A 122 -4.73 5.70 3.08
N PHE A 123 -5.54 5.07 3.89
CA PHE A 123 -6.21 3.83 3.56
C PHE A 123 -7.64 3.88 4.04
N ALA A 124 -8.57 3.47 3.19
CA ALA A 124 -9.94 3.24 3.59
C ALA A 124 -10.44 2.02 2.84
N GLY A 125 -11.33 1.27 3.46
CA GLY A 125 -11.81 0.08 2.80
C GLY A 125 -12.99 -0.53 3.49
N LYS A 126 -13.64 -1.42 2.75
CA LYS A 126 -14.73 -2.23 3.28
C LYS A 126 -14.20 -3.64 3.47
N ILE A 127 -14.14 -4.07 4.72
CA ILE A 127 -13.56 -5.36 5.09
C ILE A 127 -14.62 -6.15 5.83
N SER A 128 -14.86 -7.38 5.39
CA SER A 128 -15.84 -8.26 6.01
C SER A 128 -15.17 -9.54 6.47
N PRO A 129 -15.44 -9.98 7.70
CA PRO A 129 -14.89 -11.26 8.15
C PRO A 129 -15.48 -12.38 7.33
N LYS A 130 -14.72 -13.41 7.06
CA LYS A 130 -15.18 -14.53 6.26
C LYS A 130 -15.90 -15.57 7.07
N GLN A 131 -15.49 -15.70 8.32
CA GLN A 131 -16.05 -16.70 9.05
C GLN A 131 -17.31 -16.45 9.63
N LEU A 132 -17.98 -16.75 9.79
CA LEU A 132 -19.09 -16.46 10.33
C LEU A 132 -20.03 -17.29 10.34
N LEU A 133 -19.95 -17.92 10.15
CA LEU A 133 -20.49 -18.51 10.06
C LEU A 133 -21.05 -18.97 10.71
N PRO A 134 -21.28 -19.38 10.75
CA PRO A 134 -21.86 -19.60 11.17
C PRO A 134 -22.30 -19.99 11.96
N HIS A 135 -22.11 -20.00 12.16
CA HIS A 135 -22.41 -20.19 12.84
C HIS A 135 -22.90 -20.17 13.37
N ALA A 136 -22.94 -19.97 13.41
CA ALA A 136 -23.21 -19.68 13.77
C ALA A 136 -23.85 -19.92 14.10
N LYS A 137 -23.91 -19.98 13.93
CA LYS A 137 -24.28 -19.99 14.15
C LYS A 137 -24.65 -20.41 14.64
N GLU A 138 -24.41 -20.50 14.72
CA GLU A 138 -24.39 -20.57 15.07
C GLU A 138 -24.48 -20.70 15.63
N GLN A 139 -24.65 -20.76 15.74
CA GLN A 139 -24.50 -20.61 16.13
C GLN A 139 -24.86 -20.77 16.51
N ILE A 140 -25.34 -21.01 16.55
CA ILE A 140 -25.45 -21.02 16.82
C ILE A 140 -25.79 -21.23 17.05
#